data_6b114ec43f213b3a69422f4e131a8f3e
#
_entry.id   6b114ec43f213b3a69422f4e131a8f3e
#
_cell.length_a   1.000
_cell.length_b   1.000
_cell.length_c   1.000
_cell.angle_alpha   90.00
_cell.angle_beta   90.00
_cell.angle_gamma   90.00
#
_symmetry.space_group_name_H-M   'P 1'
#
loop_
_entity.id
_entity.type
_entity.pdbx_description
1 polymer ?
#
loop_
_entity_poly.entity_id
_entity_poly.type
_entity_poly.pdbx_seq_one_letter_code
_entity_poly.pdbx_strand_id
1 'polypeptide(L)'
;MDASGRATDCYAYVSMEKFANDTPVLRDEAFQETAAQLGMSKAIIEKDFWVCWSLKQLFALPAFGEQMIFKGGTSLSKAYDIIHRFSEDVDLSLDREQLGFVGDRDPEGPNLSGKKQKKLLQELQEVAEEAVSGKLLTEIQTAFGSSLEQEFTLTIDPNDAQTILFAYPTLAGNATGYVQPVVRFEFGARGVQLPAERIHIAPYLHQAFPDLLTNSQVGVKVLGVERTFWEKATILHMLFHQDTAKPLADRMSRHYYDMAQLIGHEAKDRALHSLDLLTQVAHHKSVFFKSAKANYEGAKPGFLRLTPNDGLIAALRKDYAGMREMIIDDAPTFDEILATIETFEAEINS
;
A
#
# COMPACT_ATOMS: atom_id res chain seq x y z
N MET A 1 2.21 13.35 -48.33
CA MET A 1 1.14 13.57 -47.33
C MET A 1 0.67 12.19 -46.93
N ASP A 2 1.24 11.69 -45.86
CA ASP A 2 0.91 10.38 -45.30
C ASP A 2 -0.14 10.60 -44.19
N ALA A 3 -1.20 9.78 -44.23
CA ALA A 3 -2.43 9.97 -43.45
C ALA A 3 -2.32 9.31 -42.07
N SER A 4 -1.24 9.61 -41.34
CA SER A 4 -1.05 9.24 -39.94
C SER A 4 -0.61 10.44 -39.11
N GLY A 5 -1.39 11.52 -39.17
CA GLY A 5 -1.22 12.65 -38.27
C GLY A 5 -1.58 12.28 -36.85
N ARG A 6 -0.70 11.59 -36.18
CA ARG A 6 -0.78 11.36 -34.72
C ARG A 6 -0.23 12.57 -33.99
N ALA A 7 -0.90 12.95 -32.91
CA ALA A 7 -0.55 14.04 -31.99
C ALA A 7 0.79 13.86 -31.24
N THR A 8 1.72 13.07 -31.80
CA THR A 8 3.02 12.74 -31.20
C THR A 8 4.05 13.87 -31.23
N ASP A 9 3.80 14.97 -31.94
CA ASP A 9 4.77 16.08 -32.07
C ASP A 9 4.62 17.21 -31.04
N CYS A 10 3.66 17.12 -30.10
CA CYS A 10 3.42 18.18 -29.09
C CYS A 10 4.03 17.93 -27.70
N TYR A 11 4.46 16.73 -27.40
CA TYR A 11 5.00 16.42 -26.06
C TYR A 11 6.54 16.40 -26.10
N ALA A 12 7.14 17.57 -25.91
CA ALA A 12 8.56 17.64 -25.61
C ALA A 12 8.84 16.96 -24.25
N TYR A 13 9.93 16.18 -24.14
CA TYR A 13 10.44 15.59 -22.90
C TYR A 13 10.32 16.54 -21.71
N VAL A 14 9.46 16.22 -20.75
CA VAL A 14 9.22 17.05 -19.57
C VAL A 14 9.49 16.26 -18.28
N SER A 15 9.99 16.92 -17.24
CA SER A 15 10.10 16.26 -15.94
C SER A 15 8.71 16.02 -15.34
N MET A 16 8.64 15.09 -14.38
CA MET A 16 7.39 14.81 -13.65
C MET A 16 6.83 16.08 -12.98
N GLU A 17 7.69 16.97 -12.46
CA GLU A 17 7.31 18.24 -11.84
C GLU A 17 6.71 19.20 -12.86
N LYS A 18 7.34 19.29 -14.05
CA LYS A 18 6.81 20.16 -15.11
C LYS A 18 5.47 19.64 -15.61
N PHE A 19 5.34 18.33 -15.82
CA PHE A 19 4.06 17.72 -16.21
C PHE A 19 2.97 17.94 -15.15
N ALA A 20 3.29 17.82 -13.85
CA ALA A 20 2.36 18.11 -12.76
C ALA A 20 1.83 19.54 -12.80
N ASN A 21 2.62 20.49 -13.32
CA ASN A 21 2.27 21.90 -13.45
C ASN A 21 1.70 22.30 -14.82
N ASP A 22 1.59 21.35 -15.76
CA ASP A 22 0.90 21.60 -17.03
C ASP A 22 -0.58 21.93 -16.82
N THR A 23 -1.22 22.44 -17.85
CA THR A 23 -2.64 22.75 -17.76
C THR A 23 -3.46 21.48 -17.48
N PRO A 24 -4.55 21.57 -16.70
CA PRO A 24 -5.40 20.40 -16.43
C PRO A 24 -5.88 19.70 -17.72
N VAL A 25 -6.10 20.45 -18.81
CA VAL A 25 -6.52 19.90 -20.11
C VAL A 25 -5.43 19.01 -20.71
N LEU A 26 -4.17 19.49 -20.76
CA LEU A 26 -3.06 18.71 -21.32
C LEU A 26 -2.78 17.44 -20.52
N ARG A 27 -2.86 17.52 -19.19
CA ARG A 27 -2.74 16.33 -18.35
C ARG A 27 -3.87 15.34 -18.60
N ASP A 28 -5.12 15.84 -18.71
CA ASP A 28 -6.28 15.00 -18.94
C ASP A 28 -6.20 14.26 -20.28
N GLU A 29 -5.73 14.93 -21.34
CA GLU A 29 -5.49 14.30 -22.65
C GLU A 29 -4.44 13.19 -22.57
N ALA A 30 -3.30 13.43 -21.89
CA ALA A 30 -2.26 12.43 -21.72
C ALA A 30 -2.75 11.23 -20.88
N PHE A 31 -3.54 11.47 -19.82
CA PHE A 31 -4.15 10.39 -19.03
C PHE A 31 -5.19 9.60 -19.83
N GLN A 32 -5.97 10.27 -20.68
CA GLN A 32 -6.95 9.61 -21.55
C GLN A 32 -6.27 8.71 -22.61
N GLU A 33 -5.18 9.17 -23.22
CA GLU A 33 -4.42 8.37 -24.18
C GLU A 33 -3.74 7.18 -23.51
N THR A 34 -3.14 7.39 -22.33
CA THR A 34 -2.57 6.31 -21.52
C THR A 34 -3.60 5.25 -21.15
N ALA A 35 -4.78 5.69 -20.72
CA ALA A 35 -5.90 4.83 -20.38
C ALA A 35 -6.34 3.96 -21.57
N ALA A 36 -6.43 4.57 -22.75
CA ALA A 36 -6.79 3.87 -23.99
C ALA A 36 -5.72 2.83 -24.39
N GLN A 37 -4.43 3.17 -24.25
CA GLN A 37 -3.34 2.28 -24.60
C GLN A 37 -3.21 1.08 -23.65
N LEU A 38 -3.41 1.30 -22.34
CA LEU A 38 -3.26 0.27 -21.32
C LEU A 38 -4.58 -0.46 -20.99
N GLY A 39 -5.72 -0.06 -21.57
CA GLY A 39 -7.02 -0.66 -21.26
C GLY A 39 -7.52 -0.37 -19.85
N MET A 40 -7.04 0.70 -19.21
CA MET A 40 -7.33 1.07 -17.83
C MET A 40 -8.29 2.26 -17.77
N SER A 41 -8.92 2.51 -16.61
CA SER A 41 -9.70 3.74 -16.43
C SER A 41 -8.78 4.97 -16.29
N LYS A 42 -9.19 6.10 -16.88
CA LYS A 42 -8.46 7.37 -16.77
C LYS A 42 -8.24 7.80 -15.32
N ALA A 43 -9.24 7.58 -14.46
CA ALA A 43 -9.13 7.91 -13.03
C ALA A 43 -8.03 7.14 -12.32
N ILE A 44 -7.78 5.88 -12.71
CA ILE A 44 -6.68 5.07 -12.19
C ILE A 44 -5.34 5.64 -12.67
N ILE A 45 -5.23 5.97 -13.97
CA ILE A 45 -3.99 6.54 -14.54
C ILE A 45 -3.64 7.88 -13.88
N GLU A 46 -4.62 8.78 -13.74
CA GLU A 46 -4.42 10.06 -13.08
C GLU A 46 -3.97 9.89 -11.62
N LYS A 47 -4.66 9.04 -10.87
CA LYS A 47 -4.32 8.79 -9.46
C LYS A 47 -2.95 8.13 -9.31
N ASP A 48 -2.60 7.19 -10.17
CA ASP A 48 -1.28 6.54 -10.20
C ASP A 48 -0.15 7.55 -10.43
N PHE A 49 -0.34 8.51 -11.35
CA PHE A 49 0.60 9.60 -11.55
C PHE A 49 0.82 10.40 -10.25
N TRP A 50 -0.27 10.79 -9.59
CA TRP A 50 -0.19 11.57 -8.34
C TRP A 50 0.36 10.76 -7.17
N VAL A 51 0.15 9.46 -7.12
CA VAL A 51 0.82 8.55 -6.17
C VAL A 51 2.33 8.56 -6.38
N CYS A 52 2.81 8.35 -7.62
CA CYS A 52 4.24 8.36 -7.92
C CYS A 52 4.87 9.73 -7.68
N TRP A 53 4.20 10.82 -8.08
CA TRP A 53 4.64 12.19 -7.82
C TRP A 53 4.75 12.47 -6.32
N SER A 54 3.75 12.07 -5.54
CA SER A 54 3.75 12.26 -4.10
C SER A 54 4.86 11.47 -3.42
N LEU A 55 5.06 10.20 -3.79
CA LEU A 55 6.15 9.38 -3.26
C LEU A 55 7.52 10.00 -3.54
N LYS A 56 7.72 10.61 -4.72
CA LYS A 56 8.95 11.35 -5.02
C LYS A 56 9.18 12.50 -4.04
N GLN A 57 8.16 13.28 -3.74
CA GLN A 57 8.27 14.39 -2.79
C GLN A 57 8.47 13.89 -1.35
N LEU A 58 7.71 12.86 -0.94
CA LEU A 58 7.77 12.30 0.41
C LEU A 58 9.13 11.70 0.74
N PHE A 59 9.71 10.91 -0.18
CA PHE A 59 11.04 10.32 0.03
C PHE A 59 12.19 11.34 -0.09
N ALA A 60 11.92 12.54 -0.58
CA ALA A 60 12.87 13.66 -0.59
C ALA A 60 12.77 14.57 0.65
N LEU A 61 11.85 14.33 1.59
CA LEU A 61 11.68 15.14 2.80
C LEU A 61 12.93 15.07 3.68
N PRO A 62 13.49 16.23 4.12
CA PRO A 62 14.76 16.25 4.85
C PRO A 62 14.75 15.50 6.18
N ALA A 63 13.63 15.59 6.95
CA ALA A 63 13.56 14.96 8.25
C ALA A 63 12.95 13.56 8.24
N PHE A 64 12.07 13.24 7.29
CA PHE A 64 11.30 12.01 7.30
C PHE A 64 11.61 11.07 6.14
N GLY A 65 12.13 11.54 5.01
CA GLY A 65 12.28 10.73 3.79
C GLY A 65 13.05 9.42 4.01
N GLU A 66 14.20 9.47 4.69
CA GLU A 66 15.00 8.27 4.99
C GLU A 66 14.41 7.38 6.10
N GLN A 67 13.48 7.93 6.89
CA GLN A 67 12.84 7.23 8.02
C GLN A 67 11.58 6.49 7.61
N MET A 68 11.08 6.72 6.39
CA MET A 68 9.86 6.10 5.90
C MET A 68 10.14 4.81 5.13
N ILE A 69 9.22 3.87 5.27
CA ILE A 69 9.16 2.63 4.46
C ILE A 69 7.81 2.58 3.76
N PHE A 70 7.84 2.47 2.44
CA PHE A 70 6.67 2.21 1.63
C PHE A 70 6.26 0.74 1.72
N LYS A 71 4.99 0.48 1.97
CA LYS A 71 4.48 -0.87 2.20
C LYS A 71 3.04 -1.03 1.69
N GLY A 72 2.40 -2.14 2.05
CA GLY A 72 0.98 -2.37 1.76
C GLY A 72 0.69 -2.80 0.32
N GLY A 73 -0.58 -2.66 -0.08
CA GLY A 73 -1.04 -3.08 -1.41
C GLY A 73 -0.37 -2.30 -2.53
N THR A 74 -0.25 -0.98 -2.38
CA THR A 74 0.33 -0.11 -3.41
C THR A 74 1.82 -0.41 -3.63
N SER A 75 2.56 -0.84 -2.59
CA SER A 75 3.95 -1.29 -2.79
C SER A 75 4.03 -2.62 -3.55
N LEU A 76 3.09 -3.55 -3.32
CA LEU A 76 3.04 -4.80 -4.08
C LEU A 76 2.73 -4.59 -5.56
N SER A 77 1.89 -3.60 -5.91
CA SER A 77 1.59 -3.30 -7.31
C SER A 77 2.69 -2.46 -7.98
N LYS A 78 3.20 -1.41 -7.30
CA LYS A 78 4.11 -0.44 -7.94
C LYS A 78 5.58 -0.81 -7.86
N ALA A 79 6.01 -1.40 -6.75
CA ALA A 79 7.43 -1.70 -6.55
C ALA A 79 7.77 -3.15 -6.92
N TYR A 80 6.86 -4.08 -6.69
CA TYR A 80 7.10 -5.50 -6.94
C TYR A 80 6.37 -6.06 -8.17
N ASP A 81 5.39 -5.32 -8.72
CA ASP A 81 4.58 -5.75 -9.87
C ASP A 81 3.91 -7.13 -9.68
N ILE A 82 3.48 -7.41 -8.44
CA ILE A 82 2.93 -8.71 -8.05
C ILE A 82 1.41 -8.73 -8.14
N ILE A 83 0.75 -7.64 -7.71
CA ILE A 83 -0.71 -7.58 -7.71
C ILE A 83 -1.21 -6.65 -8.82
N HIS A 84 -2.10 -7.17 -9.66
CA HIS A 84 -2.71 -6.44 -10.78
C HIS A 84 -4.11 -5.92 -10.37
N ARG A 85 -4.19 -5.34 -9.20
CA ARG A 85 -5.35 -4.62 -8.71
C ARG A 85 -4.98 -3.21 -8.30
N PHE A 86 -5.89 -2.29 -8.55
CA PHE A 86 -5.71 -0.93 -8.08
C PHE A 86 -5.69 -0.86 -6.55
N SER A 87 -4.73 -0.14 -6.02
CA SER A 87 -4.61 0.16 -4.60
C SER A 87 -4.41 1.67 -4.47
N GLU A 88 -5.31 2.31 -3.76
CA GLU A 88 -5.44 3.77 -3.75
C GLU A 88 -4.73 4.45 -2.57
N ASP A 89 -4.40 3.68 -1.52
CA ASP A 89 -3.77 4.19 -0.32
C ASP A 89 -2.24 4.03 -0.42
N VAL A 90 -1.52 5.00 0.09
CA VAL A 90 -0.06 4.99 0.22
C VAL A 90 0.27 4.71 1.67
N ASP A 91 0.56 3.44 1.97
CA ASP A 91 0.95 3.00 3.31
C ASP A 91 2.42 3.32 3.57
N LEU A 92 2.72 4.09 4.59
CA LEU A 92 4.07 4.49 4.99
C LEU A 92 4.33 4.15 6.46
N SER A 93 5.37 3.37 6.73
CA SER A 93 5.81 3.11 8.09
C SER A 93 6.79 4.18 8.54
N LEU A 94 6.49 4.86 9.65
CA LEU A 94 7.43 5.74 10.35
C LEU A 94 8.32 4.90 11.28
N ASP A 95 9.57 5.31 11.40
CA ASP A 95 10.51 4.66 12.32
C ASP A 95 10.18 5.02 13.78
N ARG A 96 9.66 4.05 14.53
CA ARG A 96 9.33 4.23 15.93
C ARG A 96 10.56 4.52 16.81
N GLU A 97 11.75 4.09 16.39
CA GLU A 97 12.99 4.40 17.11
C GLU A 97 13.28 5.90 17.05
N GLN A 98 13.07 6.51 15.88
CA GLN A 98 13.19 7.96 15.69
C GLN A 98 12.12 8.75 16.46
N LEU A 99 10.98 8.12 16.77
CA LEU A 99 9.96 8.67 17.66
C LEU A 99 10.29 8.47 19.14
N GLY A 100 11.46 7.91 19.48
CA GLY A 100 11.94 7.72 20.84
C GLY A 100 11.43 6.45 21.53
N PHE A 101 10.96 5.45 20.77
CA PHE A 101 10.50 4.17 21.31
C PHE A 101 11.57 3.08 21.13
N VAL A 102 12.64 3.20 21.93
CA VAL A 102 13.79 2.30 22.01
C VAL A 102 14.05 1.86 23.45
N GLY A 103 14.71 0.74 23.62
CA GLY A 103 15.13 0.24 24.95
C GLY A 103 13.93 0.07 25.89
N ASP A 104 13.91 0.76 27.03
CA ASP A 104 12.84 0.67 28.03
C ASP A 104 11.47 1.19 27.55
N ARG A 105 11.44 1.91 26.44
CA ARG A 105 10.22 2.41 25.80
C ARG A 105 9.80 1.58 24.57
N ASP A 106 10.54 0.54 24.20
CA ASP A 106 10.11 -0.35 23.12
C ASP A 106 8.91 -1.21 23.56
N PRO A 107 7.74 -1.15 22.90
CA PRO A 107 6.58 -1.98 23.24
C PRO A 107 6.83 -3.49 23.07
N GLU A 108 7.84 -3.90 22.28
CA GLU A 108 8.29 -5.28 22.10
C GLU A 108 9.41 -5.67 23.06
N GLY A 109 9.82 -4.75 23.95
CA GLY A 109 10.88 -5.01 24.91
C GLY A 109 10.62 -6.21 25.82
N PRO A 110 11.68 -6.93 26.27
CA PRO A 110 11.53 -8.11 27.10
C PRO A 110 10.97 -7.75 28.49
N ASN A 111 10.23 -8.67 29.07
CA ASN A 111 9.72 -8.59 30.46
C ASN A 111 8.78 -7.40 30.77
N LEU A 112 8.11 -6.86 29.75
CA LEU A 112 7.07 -5.84 29.95
C LEU A 112 5.82 -6.44 30.60
N SER A 113 5.32 -5.81 31.67
CA SER A 113 3.97 -6.12 32.13
C SER A 113 2.93 -5.67 31.08
N GLY A 114 1.81 -6.39 30.97
CA GLY A 114 0.74 -6.01 30.03
C GLY A 114 0.23 -4.57 30.23
N LYS A 115 0.26 -4.05 31.48
CA LYS A 115 -0.10 -2.66 31.77
C LYS A 115 0.94 -1.67 31.20
N LYS A 116 2.26 -1.95 31.35
CA LYS A 116 3.32 -1.10 30.80
C LYS A 116 3.30 -1.14 29.28
N GLN A 117 3.12 -2.32 28.68
CA GLN A 117 3.01 -2.49 27.22
C GLN A 117 1.85 -1.69 26.66
N LYS A 118 0.64 -1.80 27.25
CA LYS A 118 -0.53 -1.03 26.82
C LYS A 118 -0.29 0.49 26.90
N LYS A 119 0.39 0.97 27.95
CA LYS A 119 0.75 2.37 28.11
C LYS A 119 1.70 2.82 27.01
N LEU A 120 2.76 2.06 26.71
CA LEU A 120 3.72 2.37 25.65
C LEU A 120 3.08 2.39 24.26
N LEU A 121 2.15 1.47 23.98
CA LEU A 121 1.39 1.46 22.72
C LEU A 121 0.51 2.70 22.56
N GLN A 122 -0.11 3.16 23.64
CA GLN A 122 -0.90 4.39 23.63
C GLN A 122 -0.02 5.63 23.44
N GLU A 123 1.10 5.72 24.17
CA GLU A 123 2.09 6.80 24.02
C GLU A 123 2.65 6.85 22.59
N LEU A 124 2.98 5.69 21.99
CA LEU A 124 3.45 5.62 20.61
C LEU A 124 2.41 6.14 19.63
N GLN A 125 1.14 5.80 19.84
CA GLN A 125 0.06 6.32 19.00
C GLN A 125 -0.05 7.84 19.10
N GLU A 126 -0.07 8.40 20.32
CA GLU A 126 -0.17 9.84 20.57
C GLU A 126 1.01 10.60 19.95
N VAL A 127 2.24 10.09 20.12
CA VAL A 127 3.46 10.71 19.52
C VAL A 127 3.44 10.63 18.00
N ALA A 128 2.96 9.52 17.42
CA ALA A 128 2.85 9.38 15.96
C ALA A 128 1.78 10.35 15.39
N GLU A 129 0.63 10.48 16.04
CA GLU A 129 -0.43 11.43 15.65
C GLU A 129 0.07 12.88 15.71
N GLU A 130 0.81 13.25 16.76
CA GLU A 130 1.44 14.58 16.89
C GLU A 130 2.50 14.79 15.80
N ALA A 131 3.35 13.81 15.53
CA ALA A 131 4.37 13.91 14.49
C ALA A 131 3.75 14.09 13.10
N VAL A 132 2.68 13.34 12.78
CA VAL A 132 1.98 13.41 11.49
C VAL A 132 1.24 14.73 11.32
N SER A 133 0.43 15.13 12.30
CA SER A 133 -0.38 16.35 12.23
C SER A 133 0.42 17.64 12.38
N GLY A 134 1.62 17.56 12.95
CA GLY A 134 2.52 18.68 13.18
C GLY A 134 3.62 18.79 12.14
N LYS A 135 4.80 18.28 12.50
CA LYS A 135 6.03 18.47 11.71
C LYS A 135 5.96 17.86 10.32
N LEU A 136 5.44 16.62 10.20
CA LEU A 136 5.37 15.94 8.91
C LEU A 136 4.42 16.65 7.94
N LEU A 137 3.21 16.99 8.38
CA LEU A 137 2.25 17.74 7.54
C LEU A 137 2.86 19.08 7.08
N THR A 138 3.56 19.81 7.97
CA THR A 138 4.22 21.08 7.63
C THR A 138 5.33 20.89 6.58
N GLU A 139 6.16 19.84 6.70
CA GLU A 139 7.19 19.53 5.70
C GLU A 139 6.56 19.13 4.35
N ILE A 140 5.50 18.34 4.35
CA ILE A 140 4.78 17.96 3.12
C ILE A 140 4.16 19.20 2.47
N GLN A 141 3.50 20.06 3.25
CA GLN A 141 2.94 21.32 2.73
C GLN A 141 4.00 22.20 2.07
N THR A 142 5.18 22.28 2.69
CA THR A 142 6.31 23.06 2.16
C THR A 142 6.85 22.44 0.88
N ALA A 143 7.07 21.12 0.86
CA ALA A 143 7.60 20.40 -0.31
C ALA A 143 6.62 20.45 -1.49
N PHE A 144 5.34 20.17 -1.25
CA PHE A 144 4.32 20.21 -2.30
C PHE A 144 4.09 21.64 -2.80
N GLY A 145 4.00 22.63 -1.91
CA GLY A 145 3.83 24.04 -2.29
C GLY A 145 5.02 24.63 -3.06
N SER A 146 6.24 24.06 -2.89
CA SER A 146 7.40 24.45 -3.70
C SER A 146 7.45 23.75 -5.07
N SER A 147 6.71 22.67 -5.26
CA SER A 147 6.74 21.83 -6.44
C SER A 147 5.47 21.90 -7.29
N LEU A 148 4.34 22.38 -6.72
CA LEU A 148 3.05 22.56 -7.41
C LEU A 148 2.64 24.04 -7.41
N GLU A 149 2.38 24.56 -8.60
CA GLU A 149 1.87 25.93 -8.83
C GLU A 149 0.33 25.99 -8.80
N GLN A 150 -0.33 24.81 -8.93
CA GLN A 150 -1.77 24.68 -8.97
C GLN A 150 -2.35 24.46 -7.57
N GLU A 151 -3.63 24.77 -7.41
CA GLU A 151 -4.34 24.60 -6.14
C GLU A 151 -4.44 23.11 -5.77
N PHE A 152 -4.10 22.81 -4.55
CA PHE A 152 -4.24 21.51 -3.91
C PHE A 152 -4.61 21.68 -2.44
N THR A 153 -5.06 20.61 -1.78
CA THR A 153 -5.26 20.63 -0.34
C THR A 153 -4.57 19.45 0.33
N LEU A 154 -4.05 19.69 1.53
CA LEU A 154 -3.52 18.69 2.44
C LEU A 154 -4.25 18.84 3.78
N THR A 155 -4.96 17.80 4.19
CA THR A 155 -5.74 17.81 5.43
C THR A 155 -5.54 16.48 6.19
N ILE A 156 -5.65 16.53 7.52
CA ILE A 156 -5.73 15.31 8.32
C ILE A 156 -7.10 14.65 8.12
N ASP A 157 -7.14 13.33 7.96
CA ASP A 157 -8.40 12.60 7.91
C ASP A 157 -9.13 12.74 9.26
N PRO A 158 -10.40 13.18 9.28
CA PRO A 158 -11.14 13.36 10.54
C PRO A 158 -11.36 12.05 11.32
N ASN A 159 -11.21 10.90 10.67
CA ASN A 159 -11.38 9.57 11.28
C ASN A 159 -10.06 8.90 11.69
N ASP A 160 -8.92 9.39 11.18
CA ASP A 160 -7.60 8.83 11.47
C ASP A 160 -6.52 9.92 11.47
N ALA A 161 -6.08 10.32 12.66
CA ALA A 161 -5.08 11.38 12.85
C ALA A 161 -3.68 11.03 12.30
N GLN A 162 -3.43 9.79 11.91
CA GLN A 162 -2.20 9.37 11.24
C GLN A 162 -2.35 9.33 9.70
N THR A 163 -3.47 9.78 9.15
CA THR A 163 -3.72 9.85 7.71
C THR A 163 -3.79 11.28 7.21
N ILE A 164 -3.00 11.60 6.18
CA ILE A 164 -3.06 12.86 5.44
C ILE A 164 -3.76 12.62 4.10
N LEU A 165 -4.74 13.47 3.80
CA LEU A 165 -5.49 13.46 2.55
C LEU A 165 -4.90 14.53 1.63
N PHE A 166 -4.42 14.13 0.47
CA PHE A 166 -3.95 15.00 -0.60
C PHE A 166 -4.99 15.05 -1.72
N ALA A 167 -5.77 16.12 -1.80
CA ALA A 167 -6.61 16.41 -2.95
C ALA A 167 -5.75 17.08 -4.01
N TYR A 168 -5.43 16.33 -5.05
CA TYR A 168 -4.54 16.77 -6.13
C TYR A 168 -5.26 17.59 -7.20
N PRO A 169 -4.52 18.42 -7.97
CA PRO A 169 -5.10 19.20 -9.06
C PRO A 169 -5.65 18.29 -10.15
N THR A 170 -6.95 18.34 -10.39
CA THR A 170 -7.64 17.54 -11.43
C THR A 170 -8.55 18.42 -12.28
N LEU A 171 -8.94 17.96 -13.46
CA LEU A 171 -9.94 18.66 -14.28
C LEU A 171 -11.31 18.55 -13.63
N ALA A 172 -12.03 19.67 -13.58
CA ALA A 172 -13.38 19.69 -13.01
C ALA A 172 -14.31 18.69 -13.73
N GLY A 173 -15.00 17.84 -12.98
CA GLY A 173 -15.87 16.79 -13.49
C GLY A 173 -15.25 15.37 -13.50
N ASN A 174 -13.96 15.22 -13.24
CA ASN A 174 -13.30 13.91 -13.13
C ASN A 174 -13.63 13.16 -11.82
N ALA A 175 -14.21 13.84 -10.84
CA ALA A 175 -14.64 13.25 -9.56
C ALA A 175 -15.91 12.40 -9.72
N THR A 176 -15.90 11.43 -10.63
CA THR A 176 -17.04 10.54 -10.86
C THR A 176 -16.64 9.09 -10.61
N GLY A 177 -17.48 8.37 -9.86
CA GLY A 177 -17.31 6.95 -9.62
C GLY A 177 -16.56 6.58 -8.33
N TYR A 178 -16.01 5.38 -8.32
CA TYR A 178 -15.38 4.76 -7.16
C TYR A 178 -14.05 5.43 -6.75
N VAL A 179 -13.25 5.91 -7.73
CA VAL A 179 -11.94 6.51 -7.51
C VAL A 179 -12.09 8.01 -7.27
N GLN A 180 -11.86 8.45 -6.05
CA GLN A 180 -11.87 9.87 -5.70
C GLN A 180 -10.53 10.53 -6.02
N PRO A 181 -10.49 11.83 -6.41
CA PRO A 181 -9.26 12.56 -6.74
C PRO A 181 -8.48 12.96 -5.46
N VAL A 182 -8.25 12.01 -4.59
CA VAL A 182 -7.54 12.18 -3.31
C VAL A 182 -6.59 11.00 -3.13
N VAL A 183 -5.32 11.27 -2.89
CA VAL A 183 -4.37 10.27 -2.40
C VAL A 183 -4.37 10.29 -0.86
N ARG A 184 -4.48 9.11 -0.25
CA ARG A 184 -4.43 8.92 1.20
C ARG A 184 -3.03 8.46 1.57
N PHE A 185 -2.34 9.24 2.40
CA PHE A 185 -1.07 8.83 2.98
C PHE A 185 -1.31 8.33 4.40
N GLU A 186 -1.23 7.02 4.59
CA GLU A 186 -1.43 6.36 5.88
C GLU A 186 -0.08 6.15 6.56
N PHE A 187 0.22 6.95 7.60
CA PHE A 187 1.47 6.89 8.33
C PHE A 187 1.33 6.05 9.60
N GLY A 188 1.98 4.89 9.64
CA GLY A 188 1.91 4.01 10.80
C GLY A 188 3.26 3.89 11.52
N ALA A 189 3.31 4.16 12.82
CA ALA A 189 4.51 3.93 13.64
C ALA A 189 4.57 2.52 14.25
N ARG A 190 3.56 1.70 14.04
CA ARG A 190 3.49 0.32 14.56
C ARG A 190 4.22 -0.69 13.68
N GLY A 191 4.55 -0.34 12.44
CA GLY A 191 5.22 -1.24 11.49
C GLY A 191 6.69 -1.48 11.85
N VAL A 192 7.19 -2.66 11.49
CA VAL A 192 8.63 -2.94 11.49
C VAL A 192 9.19 -2.53 10.14
N GLN A 193 10.42 -2.02 10.12
CA GLN A 193 11.04 -1.45 8.93
C GLN A 193 12.03 -2.39 8.22
N LEU A 194 12.17 -3.64 8.66
CA LEU A 194 13.14 -4.60 8.12
C LEU A 194 12.50 -5.95 7.80
N PRO A 195 12.99 -6.65 6.77
CA PRO A 195 13.95 -6.18 5.77
C PRO A 195 13.36 -5.08 4.88
N ALA A 196 14.21 -4.24 4.29
CA ALA A 196 13.80 -3.21 3.34
C ALA A 196 14.82 -3.09 2.20
N GLU A 197 14.36 -2.68 1.04
CA GLU A 197 15.18 -2.48 -0.15
C GLU A 197 14.81 -1.18 -0.87
N ARG A 198 15.72 -0.66 -1.71
CA ARG A 198 15.44 0.52 -2.54
C ARG A 198 15.03 0.05 -3.92
N ILE A 199 13.84 0.47 -4.36
CA ILE A 199 13.29 0.14 -5.66
C ILE A 199 12.94 1.43 -6.39
N HIS A 200 13.04 1.43 -7.71
CA HIS A 200 12.56 2.51 -8.55
C HIS A 200 11.18 2.18 -9.09
N ILE A 201 10.24 3.08 -8.88
CA ILE A 201 8.89 3.02 -9.43
C ILE A 201 8.68 4.11 -10.47
N ALA A 202 7.71 3.92 -11.37
CA ALA A 202 7.32 4.92 -12.35
C ALA A 202 5.80 4.92 -12.54
N PRO A 203 5.20 6.05 -12.94
CA PRO A 203 3.77 6.08 -13.24
C PRO A 203 3.43 5.28 -14.51
N TYR A 204 2.20 4.78 -14.62
CA TYR A 204 1.71 4.10 -15.83
C TYR A 204 1.83 4.97 -17.08
N LEU A 205 1.74 6.29 -16.94
CA LEU A 205 2.02 7.24 -18.01
C LEU A 205 3.40 7.03 -18.65
N HIS A 206 4.45 6.72 -17.85
CA HIS A 206 5.78 6.40 -18.36
C HIS A 206 5.82 5.04 -19.05
N GLN A 207 5.03 4.06 -18.59
CA GLN A 207 4.94 2.76 -19.26
C GLN A 207 4.35 2.87 -20.67
N ALA A 208 3.29 3.68 -20.83
CA ALA A 208 2.66 3.90 -22.13
C ALA A 208 3.51 4.81 -23.04
N PHE A 209 4.12 5.84 -22.47
CA PHE A 209 4.87 6.87 -23.19
C PHE A 209 6.23 7.11 -22.51
N PRO A 210 7.24 6.21 -22.72
CA PRO A 210 8.53 6.32 -22.05
C PRO A 210 9.28 7.62 -22.33
N ASP A 211 9.03 8.21 -23.52
CA ASP A 211 9.68 9.45 -23.98
C ASP A 211 8.98 10.72 -23.49
N LEU A 212 7.77 10.61 -22.93
CA LEU A 212 7.02 11.78 -22.43
C LEU A 212 7.63 12.34 -21.14
N LEU A 213 7.96 11.46 -20.20
CA LEU A 213 8.45 11.87 -18.89
C LEU A 213 9.95 11.57 -18.73
N THR A 214 10.76 12.62 -18.63
CA THR A 214 12.15 12.51 -18.18
C THR A 214 12.19 12.40 -16.65
N ASN A 215 13.16 11.65 -16.10
CA ASN A 215 13.32 11.48 -14.65
C ASN A 215 12.05 10.99 -13.94
N SER A 216 11.28 10.12 -14.62
CA SER A 216 10.05 9.51 -14.08
C SER A 216 10.31 8.43 -13.05
N GLN A 217 11.55 7.95 -12.92
CA GLN A 217 11.96 6.95 -11.95
C GLN A 217 12.06 7.57 -10.56
N VAL A 218 11.26 7.05 -9.63
CA VAL A 218 11.18 7.49 -8.25
C VAL A 218 11.80 6.43 -7.34
N GLY A 219 12.92 6.76 -6.71
CA GLY A 219 13.55 5.87 -5.73
C GLY A 219 12.77 5.86 -4.41
N VAL A 220 12.24 4.70 -4.04
CA VAL A 220 11.50 4.50 -2.79
C VAL A 220 12.17 3.41 -1.95
N LYS A 221 12.12 3.54 -0.64
CA LYS A 221 12.52 2.50 0.30
C LYS A 221 11.30 1.66 0.65
N VAL A 222 11.32 0.37 0.32
CA VAL A 222 10.16 -0.51 0.35
C VAL A 222 10.38 -1.64 1.35
N LEU A 223 9.33 -2.04 2.05
CA LEU A 223 9.34 -3.21 2.92
C LEU A 223 9.57 -4.48 2.07
N GLY A 224 10.51 -5.33 2.50
CA GLY A 224 10.83 -6.58 1.79
C GLY A 224 9.59 -7.42 1.54
N VAL A 225 9.49 -7.96 0.31
CA VAL A 225 8.33 -8.73 -0.13
C VAL A 225 8.12 -9.99 0.70
N GLU A 226 9.20 -10.63 1.19
CA GLU A 226 9.17 -11.78 2.09
C GLU A 226 8.51 -11.46 3.42
N ARG A 227 8.70 -10.25 3.95
CA ARG A 227 7.98 -9.80 5.14
C ARG A 227 6.52 -9.52 4.85
N THR A 228 6.25 -8.82 3.74
CA THR A 228 4.87 -8.55 3.30
C THR A 228 4.09 -9.84 3.08
N PHE A 229 4.73 -10.89 2.55
CA PHE A 229 4.17 -12.23 2.42
C PHE A 229 3.67 -12.76 3.78
N TRP A 230 4.51 -12.75 4.80
CA TRP A 230 4.14 -13.23 6.14
C TRP A 230 3.15 -12.31 6.85
N GLU A 231 3.18 -11.01 6.60
CA GLU A 231 2.16 -10.09 7.09
C GLU A 231 0.77 -10.43 6.51
N LYS A 232 0.68 -10.77 5.21
CA LYS A 232 -0.56 -11.24 4.57
C LYS A 232 -0.99 -12.61 5.09
N ALA A 233 -0.08 -13.56 5.17
CA ALA A 233 -0.36 -14.90 5.72
C ALA A 233 -0.92 -14.83 7.16
N THR A 234 -0.35 -13.98 8.01
CA THR A 234 -0.86 -13.81 9.39
C THR A 234 -2.21 -13.08 9.46
N ILE A 235 -2.58 -12.27 8.44
CA ILE A 235 -3.94 -11.72 8.32
C ILE A 235 -4.92 -12.85 8.00
N LEU A 236 -4.62 -13.72 7.06
CA LEU A 236 -5.47 -14.87 6.72
C LEU A 236 -5.62 -15.81 7.91
N HIS A 237 -4.51 -16.09 8.62
CA HIS A 237 -4.53 -16.90 9.84
C HIS A 237 -5.46 -16.31 10.90
N MET A 238 -5.40 -15.00 11.13
CA MET A 238 -6.30 -14.30 12.05
C MET A 238 -7.76 -14.39 11.58
N LEU A 239 -8.03 -14.22 10.28
CA LEU A 239 -9.38 -14.31 9.70
C LEU A 239 -9.98 -15.72 9.86
N PHE A 240 -9.18 -16.78 9.72
CA PHE A 240 -9.63 -18.15 9.99
C PHE A 240 -10.16 -18.31 11.41
N HIS A 241 -9.49 -17.72 12.38
CA HIS A 241 -9.86 -17.80 13.81
C HIS A 241 -10.91 -16.76 14.24
N GLN A 242 -11.35 -15.89 13.32
CA GLN A 242 -12.37 -14.88 13.62
C GLN A 242 -13.72 -15.54 13.94
N ASP A 243 -14.49 -14.88 14.78
CA ASP A 243 -15.86 -15.27 15.09
C ASP A 243 -16.78 -15.08 13.88
N THR A 244 -17.28 -16.17 13.34
CA THR A 244 -18.16 -16.18 12.15
C THR A 244 -19.54 -15.56 12.42
N ALA A 245 -19.92 -15.35 13.69
CA ALA A 245 -21.13 -14.62 14.07
C ALA A 245 -21.01 -13.09 13.87
N LYS A 246 -19.78 -12.57 13.70
CA LYS A 246 -19.55 -11.16 13.39
C LYS A 246 -19.52 -10.95 11.88
N PRO A 247 -20.12 -9.85 11.38
CA PRO A 247 -20.02 -9.52 9.97
C PRO A 247 -18.55 -9.38 9.57
N LEU A 248 -18.21 -9.86 8.37
CA LEU A 248 -16.92 -9.64 7.77
C LEU A 248 -16.77 -8.13 7.49
N ALA A 249 -15.61 -7.56 7.79
CA ALA A 249 -15.31 -6.20 7.37
C ALA A 249 -15.22 -6.13 5.85
N ASP A 250 -15.49 -4.96 5.28
CA ASP A 250 -15.44 -4.74 3.84
C ASP A 250 -14.03 -4.94 3.29
N ARG A 251 -13.94 -5.39 2.05
CA ARG A 251 -12.70 -5.55 1.28
C ARG A 251 -11.70 -6.56 1.87
N MET A 252 -12.14 -7.52 2.69
CA MET A 252 -11.24 -8.54 3.26
C MET A 252 -10.78 -9.56 2.20
N SER A 253 -11.56 -9.80 1.16
CA SER A 253 -11.20 -10.68 0.04
C SER A 253 -9.93 -10.23 -0.69
N ARG A 254 -9.57 -8.94 -0.63
CA ARG A 254 -8.30 -8.43 -1.20
C ARG A 254 -7.08 -9.12 -0.61
N HIS A 255 -7.13 -9.54 0.65
CA HIS A 255 -6.00 -10.22 1.28
C HIS A 255 -5.81 -11.63 0.75
N TYR A 256 -6.90 -12.32 0.38
CA TYR A 256 -6.85 -13.63 -0.28
C TYR A 256 -6.31 -13.51 -1.71
N TYR A 257 -6.79 -12.51 -2.47
CA TYR A 257 -6.26 -12.21 -3.81
C TYR A 257 -4.75 -11.92 -3.74
N ASP A 258 -4.33 -10.98 -2.89
CA ASP A 258 -2.92 -10.61 -2.73
C ASP A 258 -2.05 -11.82 -2.34
N MET A 259 -2.56 -12.66 -1.43
CA MET A 259 -1.84 -13.86 -1.00
C MET A 259 -1.68 -14.88 -2.13
N ALA A 260 -2.72 -15.11 -2.93
CA ALA A 260 -2.65 -16.01 -4.09
C ALA A 260 -1.62 -15.51 -5.12
N GLN A 261 -1.57 -14.20 -5.39
CA GLN A 261 -0.57 -13.60 -6.28
C GLN A 261 0.85 -13.75 -5.72
N LEU A 262 1.04 -13.50 -4.44
CA LEU A 262 2.33 -13.68 -3.76
C LEU A 262 2.81 -15.15 -3.80
N ILE A 263 1.90 -16.12 -3.65
CA ILE A 263 2.21 -17.56 -3.77
C ILE A 263 2.64 -17.91 -5.20
N GLY A 264 2.05 -17.33 -6.22
CA GLY A 264 2.39 -17.52 -7.63
C GLY A 264 3.67 -16.81 -8.08
N HIS A 265 4.30 -16.03 -7.22
CA HIS A 265 5.48 -15.22 -7.52
C HIS A 265 6.72 -15.73 -6.76
N GLU A 266 7.93 -15.33 -7.19
CA GLU A 266 9.20 -15.62 -6.50
C GLU A 266 9.24 -15.14 -5.03
N ALA A 267 8.32 -14.25 -4.64
CA ALA A 267 8.11 -13.82 -3.27
C ALA A 267 7.86 -14.99 -2.32
N LYS A 268 7.21 -16.08 -2.78
CA LYS A 268 7.04 -17.32 -2.03
C LYS A 268 8.38 -17.93 -1.64
N ASP A 269 9.30 -18.07 -2.60
CA ASP A 269 10.61 -18.67 -2.33
C ASP A 269 11.43 -17.81 -1.38
N ARG A 270 11.43 -16.48 -1.55
CA ARG A 270 12.07 -15.54 -0.62
C ARG A 270 11.49 -15.68 0.80
N ALA A 271 10.18 -15.80 0.93
CA ALA A 271 9.51 -15.99 2.22
C ALA A 271 9.88 -17.33 2.87
N LEU A 272 9.86 -18.43 2.11
CA LEU A 272 10.21 -19.76 2.62
C LEU A 272 11.69 -19.86 3.06
N HIS A 273 12.61 -19.11 2.42
CA HIS A 273 14.00 -18.99 2.86
C HIS A 273 14.18 -18.12 4.12
N SER A 274 13.12 -17.41 4.56
CA SER A 274 13.11 -16.50 5.70
C SER A 274 11.99 -16.82 6.69
N LEU A 275 11.86 -18.09 7.09
CA LEU A 275 10.81 -18.56 8.01
C LEU A 275 10.85 -17.91 9.40
N ASP A 276 12.00 -17.43 9.82
CA ASP A 276 12.15 -16.65 11.05
C ASP A 276 11.34 -15.35 11.01
N LEU A 277 11.12 -14.75 9.82
CA LEU A 277 10.25 -13.60 9.66
C LEU A 277 8.79 -13.91 10.02
N LEU A 278 8.29 -15.12 9.73
CA LEU A 278 6.94 -15.52 10.15
C LEU A 278 6.78 -15.43 11.67
N THR A 279 7.77 -15.94 12.41
CA THR A 279 7.78 -15.86 13.88
C THR A 279 7.85 -14.42 14.37
N GLN A 280 8.70 -13.59 13.77
CA GLN A 280 8.80 -12.17 14.08
C GLN A 280 7.50 -11.41 13.79
N VAL A 281 6.86 -11.66 12.65
CA VAL A 281 5.59 -11.03 12.25
C VAL A 281 4.46 -11.48 13.20
N ALA A 282 4.38 -12.76 13.54
CA ALA A 282 3.39 -13.27 14.48
C ALA A 282 3.56 -12.64 15.88
N HIS A 283 4.79 -12.57 16.37
CA HIS A 283 5.10 -11.90 17.65
C HIS A 283 4.71 -10.42 17.59
N HIS A 284 5.18 -9.70 16.57
CA HIS A 284 4.85 -8.29 16.35
C HIS A 284 3.34 -8.04 16.37
N LYS A 285 2.56 -8.85 15.64
CA LYS A 285 1.09 -8.73 15.62
C LYS A 285 0.46 -9.04 16.98
N SER A 286 1.01 -9.96 17.75
CA SER A 286 0.53 -10.26 19.11
C SER A 286 0.68 -9.07 20.07
N VAL A 287 1.64 -8.19 19.81
CA VAL A 287 1.91 -6.96 20.59
C VAL A 287 1.06 -5.81 20.08
N PHE A 288 1.14 -5.47 18.80
CA PHE A 288 0.58 -4.24 18.23
C PHE A 288 -0.87 -4.37 17.77
N PHE A 289 -1.32 -5.59 17.44
CA PHE A 289 -2.67 -5.88 16.94
C PHE A 289 -3.36 -6.94 17.79
N LYS A 290 -3.23 -6.79 19.10
CA LYS A 290 -3.65 -7.77 20.08
C LYS A 290 -5.12 -8.11 19.93
N SER A 291 -5.40 -9.39 19.66
CA SER A 291 -6.74 -9.97 19.60
C SER A 291 -6.74 -11.35 20.23
N ALA A 292 -7.63 -11.59 21.18
CA ALA A 292 -7.74 -12.88 21.85
C ALA A 292 -8.10 -14.05 20.91
N LYS A 293 -8.67 -13.73 19.74
CA LYS A 293 -9.13 -14.72 18.75
C LYS A 293 -8.16 -14.87 17.56
N ALA A 294 -7.09 -14.08 17.47
CA ALA A 294 -6.19 -14.11 16.32
C ALA A 294 -5.25 -15.31 16.28
N ASN A 295 -5.04 -15.99 17.42
CA ASN A 295 -4.16 -17.17 17.56
C ASN A 295 -2.76 -16.97 16.95
N TYR A 296 -2.15 -15.79 17.12
CA TYR A 296 -0.83 -15.51 16.54
C TYR A 296 0.26 -16.49 16.98
N GLU A 297 0.16 -17.12 18.17
CA GLU A 297 1.08 -18.16 18.63
C GLU A 297 1.01 -19.43 17.77
N GLY A 298 -0.14 -19.69 17.14
CA GLY A 298 -0.36 -20.75 16.18
C GLY A 298 0.07 -20.42 14.74
N ALA A 299 0.46 -19.16 14.46
CA ALA A 299 0.92 -18.75 13.13
C ALA A 299 2.39 -19.19 12.90
N LYS A 300 2.59 -20.48 12.67
CA LYS A 300 3.90 -21.12 12.46
C LYS A 300 3.78 -22.34 11.55
N PRO A 301 4.85 -22.79 10.91
CA PRO A 301 4.85 -24.02 10.11
C PRO A 301 4.24 -25.21 10.88
N GLY A 302 3.47 -26.02 10.21
CA GLY A 302 2.71 -27.13 10.81
C GLY A 302 1.34 -26.75 11.39
N PHE A 303 1.07 -25.47 11.60
CA PHE A 303 -0.17 -24.98 12.25
C PHE A 303 -0.79 -23.74 11.59
N LEU A 304 -0.19 -23.26 10.50
CA LEU A 304 -0.67 -22.07 9.82
C LEU A 304 -2.05 -22.34 9.17
N ARG A 305 -2.98 -21.40 9.30
CA ARG A 305 -4.31 -21.46 8.70
C ARG A 305 -4.52 -20.28 7.76
N LEU A 306 -4.60 -20.56 6.47
CA LEU A 306 -4.73 -19.55 5.42
C LEU A 306 -6.06 -19.66 4.67
N THR A 307 -6.57 -20.89 4.52
CA THR A 307 -7.88 -21.16 3.94
C THR A 307 -8.97 -20.62 4.86
N PRO A 308 -9.97 -19.89 4.35
CA PRO A 308 -11.01 -19.31 5.20
C PRO A 308 -11.85 -20.39 5.89
N ASN A 309 -12.36 -20.07 7.07
CA ASN A 309 -13.39 -20.87 7.71
C ASN A 309 -14.64 -20.93 6.83
N ASP A 310 -15.31 -22.10 6.75
CA ASP A 310 -16.49 -22.34 5.92
C ASP A 310 -17.59 -21.27 6.10
N GLY A 311 -17.76 -20.77 7.34
CA GLY A 311 -18.73 -19.73 7.65
C GLY A 311 -18.44 -18.37 7.00
N LEU A 312 -17.21 -18.13 6.52
CA LEU A 312 -16.79 -16.88 5.88
C LEU A 312 -16.78 -16.94 4.35
N ILE A 313 -16.76 -18.12 3.74
CA ILE A 313 -16.59 -18.31 2.30
C ILE A 313 -17.65 -17.55 1.49
N ALA A 314 -18.92 -17.64 1.87
CA ALA A 314 -20.00 -16.97 1.16
C ALA A 314 -19.86 -15.43 1.22
N ALA A 315 -19.49 -14.88 2.38
CA ALA A 315 -19.26 -13.45 2.55
C ALA A 315 -18.05 -12.96 1.76
N LEU A 316 -16.94 -13.73 1.77
CA LEU A 316 -15.73 -13.42 1.00
C LEU A 316 -15.97 -13.47 -0.51
N ARG A 317 -16.78 -14.41 -1.03
CA ARG A 317 -17.16 -14.47 -2.45
C ARG A 317 -17.93 -13.20 -2.86
N LYS A 318 -18.87 -12.77 -2.02
CA LYS A 318 -19.65 -11.55 -2.28
C LYS A 318 -18.75 -10.32 -2.24
N ASP A 319 -17.85 -10.22 -1.27
CA ASP A 319 -16.87 -9.14 -1.15
C ASP A 319 -15.92 -9.10 -2.36
N TYR A 320 -15.44 -10.27 -2.80
CA TYR A 320 -14.57 -10.40 -3.99
C TYR A 320 -15.28 -9.97 -5.28
N ALA A 321 -16.55 -10.34 -5.44
CA ALA A 321 -17.34 -9.89 -6.59
C ALA A 321 -17.44 -8.36 -6.65
N GLY A 322 -17.54 -7.68 -5.50
CA GLY A 322 -17.50 -6.22 -5.41
C GLY A 322 -16.13 -5.59 -5.73
N MET A 323 -15.05 -6.37 -5.61
CA MET A 323 -13.68 -5.92 -5.95
C MET A 323 -13.33 -6.02 -7.44
N ARG A 324 -14.18 -6.63 -8.28
CA ARG A 324 -13.85 -6.90 -9.69
C ARG A 324 -13.43 -5.65 -10.46
N GLU A 325 -14.05 -4.52 -10.20
CA GLU A 325 -13.73 -3.24 -10.85
C GLU A 325 -12.35 -2.69 -10.48
N MET A 326 -11.74 -3.20 -9.41
CA MET A 326 -10.39 -2.81 -8.98
C MET A 326 -9.30 -3.66 -9.64
N ILE A 327 -9.63 -4.80 -10.24
CA ILE A 327 -8.65 -5.70 -10.86
C ILE A 327 -8.46 -5.28 -12.31
N ILE A 328 -7.20 -5.04 -12.68
CA ILE A 328 -6.80 -4.42 -13.94
C ILE A 328 -6.85 -5.47 -15.07
N ASP A 329 -6.36 -6.67 -14.78
CA ASP A 329 -6.25 -7.77 -15.76
C ASP A 329 -7.37 -8.81 -15.57
N ASP A 330 -7.22 -9.96 -16.23
CA ASP A 330 -8.10 -11.11 -16.03
C ASP A 330 -8.01 -11.60 -14.59
N ALA A 331 -9.06 -11.32 -13.82
CA ALA A 331 -9.12 -11.72 -12.43
C ALA A 331 -9.35 -13.22 -12.31
N PRO A 332 -8.57 -13.94 -11.50
CA PRO A 332 -8.87 -15.31 -11.17
C PRO A 332 -10.24 -15.40 -10.49
N THR A 333 -10.90 -16.54 -10.62
CA THR A 333 -12.09 -16.84 -9.83
C THR A 333 -11.72 -16.95 -8.33
N PHE A 334 -12.66 -16.70 -7.45
CA PHE A 334 -12.38 -16.87 -6.01
C PHE A 334 -12.05 -18.32 -5.64
N ASP A 335 -12.54 -19.29 -6.40
CA ASP A 335 -12.21 -20.70 -6.22
C ASP A 335 -10.76 -21.04 -6.61
N GLU A 336 -10.24 -20.45 -7.68
CA GLU A 336 -8.83 -20.58 -8.05
C GLU A 336 -7.92 -19.94 -6.99
N ILE A 337 -8.32 -18.79 -6.43
CA ILE A 337 -7.61 -18.16 -5.31
C ILE A 337 -7.55 -19.12 -4.11
N LEU A 338 -8.70 -19.69 -3.73
CA LEU A 338 -8.76 -20.61 -2.59
C LEU A 338 -7.93 -21.87 -2.83
N ALA A 339 -7.98 -22.46 -4.03
CA ALA A 339 -7.19 -23.65 -4.37
C ALA A 339 -5.68 -23.40 -4.29
N THR A 340 -5.22 -22.21 -4.73
CA THR A 340 -3.82 -21.79 -4.60
C THR A 340 -3.40 -21.70 -3.15
N ILE A 341 -4.21 -21.06 -2.31
CA ILE A 341 -3.94 -20.87 -0.88
C ILE A 341 -3.96 -22.20 -0.14
N GLU A 342 -4.92 -23.10 -0.44
CA GLU A 342 -5.05 -24.42 0.16
C GLU A 342 -3.83 -25.28 -0.13
N THR A 343 -3.34 -25.25 -1.38
CA THR A 343 -2.13 -25.95 -1.79
C THR A 343 -0.92 -25.47 -0.99
N PHE A 344 -0.75 -24.17 -0.84
CA PHE A 344 0.35 -23.60 -0.06
C PHE A 344 0.19 -23.88 1.44
N GLU A 345 -1.05 -23.83 1.99
CA GLU A 345 -1.30 -24.18 3.38
C GLU A 345 -0.88 -25.63 3.67
N ALA A 346 -1.19 -26.56 2.77
CA ALA A 346 -0.77 -27.95 2.89
C ALA A 346 0.76 -28.11 2.81
N GLU A 347 1.42 -27.37 1.91
CA GLU A 347 2.88 -27.37 1.74
C GLU A 347 3.60 -26.88 3.00
N ILE A 348 3.20 -25.74 3.58
CA ILE A 348 3.87 -25.15 4.74
C ILE A 348 3.61 -25.94 6.04
N ASN A 349 2.56 -26.75 6.08
CA ASN A 349 2.18 -27.53 7.24
C ASN A 349 2.62 -29.00 7.16
N SER A 350 3.23 -29.44 6.03
CA SER A 350 3.81 -30.79 5.88
C SER A 350 5.19 -30.88 6.52
#